data_8b563ce24f357c743b560520ee8c87b2
#
_entry.id   8b563ce24f357c743b560520ee8c87b2
#
_cell.length_a   1.000
_cell.length_b   1.000
_cell.length_c   1.000
_cell.angle_alpha   90.00
_cell.angle_beta   90.00
_cell.angle_gamma   90.00
#
_symmetry.space_group_name_H-M   'P 1'
#
loop_
_entity.id
_entity.type
_entity.pdbx_description
1 polymer ?
#
loop_
_entity_poly.entity_id
_entity_poly.type
_entity_poly.pdbx_seq_one_letter_code
_entity_poly.pdbx_strand_id
1 'polypeptide(L)'
;MAILEHDAFMSDELRRVPLKELTNRLDSFRRVMTERDPAWKMAVITDKIDMYYFAGTMQDGAFIIRPEDAILWVRRSLARAKNESLLPESMLRRMHSFRQPAEFYGKDIPSVIYLDNKHTSLEWLGFFQKYFPMKQQRDLTPVLAQLRSIKSDYELELLTRAGRIHEQVLIHDVAPFLHEGISEAELAVRLYLKMLLLGSHGVARTNRPTGEDVIGLASFGKSALVRTAFDGPGGTGGTCVAVQSIGSAFRLLKRGRLVYLDISCGVDGYNTDKTVVYYYGDLNRDPDREKILKAYAYCLALEKETVSLLKPGAVFGDVYDTVMAHFDPAYEPYFMNGGRFLGHSIGLVMDETPVITHGVKDMVKENMVLAVEPKIGLPGIGMVGTENTEGWAYLPYGRPGSPCCHQMNSPKRTLRDTI
;
A
#
# COMPACT_ATOMS: atom_id res chain seq x y z
N MET A 1 -23.81 13.86 2.86
CA MET A 1 -24.11 13.41 1.49
C MET A 1 -23.65 14.42 0.42
N ALA A 2 -22.59 15.17 0.69
CA ALA A 2 -22.06 16.19 -0.23
C ALA A 2 -20.53 16.11 -0.38
N ILE A 3 -19.93 14.91 -0.24
CA ILE A 3 -18.45 14.76 -0.18
C ILE A 3 -17.89 14.12 -1.44
N LEU A 4 -18.75 13.59 -2.26
CA LEU A 4 -18.38 13.07 -3.57
C LEU A 4 -19.16 13.87 -4.61
N GLU A 5 -18.48 14.63 -5.45
CA GLU A 5 -19.09 15.10 -6.69
C GLU A 5 -19.54 13.84 -7.44
N HIS A 6 -20.83 13.59 -7.39
CA HIS A 6 -21.49 12.35 -7.79
C HIS A 6 -21.20 11.99 -9.25
N ASP A 7 -20.92 12.99 -10.08
CA ASP A 7 -20.79 12.84 -11.53
C ASP A 7 -19.46 12.20 -11.97
N ALA A 8 -18.41 12.24 -11.15
CA ALA A 8 -17.13 11.63 -11.51
C ALA A 8 -17.07 10.12 -11.21
N PHE A 9 -18.01 9.59 -10.39
CA PHE A 9 -18.00 8.19 -9.95
C PHE A 9 -18.96 7.28 -10.71
N MET A 10 -19.89 7.83 -11.47
CA MET A 10 -20.99 7.12 -12.12
C MET A 10 -20.87 7.07 -13.63
N SER A 11 -19.67 7.27 -14.21
CA SER A 11 -19.51 6.97 -15.64
C SER A 11 -19.37 5.46 -15.82
N ASP A 12 -20.17 4.86 -16.69
CA ASP A 12 -20.05 3.47 -17.14
C ASP A 12 -18.72 3.21 -17.87
N GLU A 13 -17.88 4.24 -18.03
CA GLU A 13 -16.60 4.15 -18.69
C GLU A 13 -15.49 3.75 -17.69
N LEU A 14 -14.66 2.80 -18.12
CA LEU A 14 -13.44 2.45 -17.43
C LEU A 14 -12.56 3.70 -17.26
N ARG A 15 -12.14 3.98 -16.02
CA ARG A 15 -11.12 4.98 -15.78
C ARG A 15 -9.79 4.47 -16.28
N ARG A 16 -9.19 5.22 -17.16
CA ARG A 16 -7.91 4.90 -17.77
C ARG A 16 -6.83 5.84 -17.26
N VAL A 17 -5.64 5.31 -17.06
CA VAL A 17 -4.47 6.14 -16.74
C VAL A 17 -4.23 7.12 -17.90
N PRO A 18 -4.16 8.44 -17.65
CA PRO A 18 -3.97 9.42 -18.71
C PRO A 18 -2.69 9.16 -19.53
N LEU A 19 -2.74 9.38 -20.85
CA LEU A 19 -1.58 9.20 -21.73
C LEU A 19 -0.37 10.01 -21.26
N LYS A 20 -0.59 11.25 -20.83
CA LYS A 20 0.48 12.09 -20.28
C LYS A 20 1.18 11.45 -19.09
N GLU A 21 0.39 10.82 -18.21
CA GLU A 21 0.93 10.11 -17.05
C GLU A 21 1.79 8.92 -17.46
N LEU A 22 1.29 8.06 -18.37
CA LEU A 22 2.04 6.92 -18.89
C LEU A 22 3.34 7.35 -19.58
N THR A 23 3.29 8.42 -20.35
CA THR A 23 4.47 8.97 -21.04
C THR A 23 5.50 9.48 -20.03
N ASN A 24 5.06 10.27 -19.04
CA ASN A 24 5.94 10.80 -18.01
C ASN A 24 6.63 9.69 -17.20
N ARG A 25 5.93 8.59 -16.92
CA ARG A 25 6.48 7.41 -16.22
C ARG A 25 7.55 6.71 -17.05
N LEU A 26 7.31 6.52 -18.35
CA LEU A 26 8.29 5.95 -19.27
C LEU A 26 9.54 6.82 -19.41
N ASP A 27 9.37 8.13 -19.50
CA ASP A 27 10.49 9.07 -19.61
C ASP A 27 11.30 9.12 -18.31
N SER A 28 10.63 9.09 -17.16
CA SER A 28 11.29 8.99 -15.85
C SER A 28 12.04 7.67 -15.69
N PHE A 29 11.48 6.56 -16.17
CA PHE A 29 12.14 5.27 -16.19
C PHE A 29 13.42 5.32 -17.02
N ARG A 30 13.37 5.84 -18.26
CA ARG A 30 14.54 5.95 -19.13
C ARG A 30 15.61 6.82 -18.51
N ARG A 31 15.23 7.94 -17.89
CA ARG A 31 16.16 8.83 -17.20
C ARG A 31 16.88 8.11 -16.06
N VAL A 32 16.14 7.47 -15.15
CA VAL A 32 16.70 6.75 -14.00
C VAL A 32 17.58 5.59 -14.44
N MET A 33 17.16 4.85 -15.47
CA MET A 33 17.98 3.77 -16.04
C MET A 33 19.29 4.28 -16.62
N THR A 34 19.26 5.40 -17.35
CA THR A 34 20.46 6.00 -17.97
C THR A 34 21.40 6.57 -16.91
N GLU A 35 20.88 7.15 -15.83
CA GLU A 35 21.66 7.62 -14.68
C GLU A 35 22.40 6.45 -13.98
N ARG A 36 21.76 5.29 -13.86
CA ARG A 36 22.34 4.10 -13.20
C ARG A 36 23.30 3.31 -14.09
N ASP A 37 22.96 3.16 -15.34
CA ASP A 37 23.77 2.45 -16.34
C ASP A 37 23.58 3.10 -17.72
N PRO A 38 24.46 4.02 -18.12
CA PRO A 38 24.37 4.65 -19.45
C PRO A 38 24.40 3.69 -20.63
N ALA A 39 24.84 2.44 -20.41
CA ALA A 39 24.93 1.40 -21.45
C ALA A 39 23.72 0.45 -21.46
N TRP A 40 22.69 0.69 -20.65
CA TRP A 40 21.49 -0.16 -20.65
C TRP A 40 20.79 -0.17 -22.01
N LYS A 41 20.24 -1.30 -22.40
CA LYS A 41 19.61 -1.46 -23.73
C LYS A 41 18.21 -2.05 -23.66
N MET A 42 17.89 -2.86 -22.64
CA MET A 42 16.59 -3.52 -22.56
C MET A 42 16.22 -3.82 -21.11
N ALA A 43 15.01 -3.46 -20.77
CA ALA A 43 14.34 -3.86 -19.54
C ALA A 43 13.02 -4.54 -19.86
N VAL A 44 12.64 -5.55 -19.09
CA VAL A 44 11.42 -6.32 -19.31
C VAL A 44 10.62 -6.35 -18.02
N ILE A 45 9.42 -5.79 -18.07
CA ILE A 45 8.45 -5.77 -16.99
C ILE A 45 7.50 -6.94 -17.18
N THR A 46 7.32 -7.75 -16.15
CA THR A 46 6.46 -8.94 -16.15
C THR A 46 5.40 -8.91 -15.07
N ASP A 47 5.67 -8.20 -13.98
CA ASP A 47 4.70 -8.00 -12.91
C ASP A 47 3.51 -7.17 -13.39
N LYS A 48 2.32 -7.57 -12.98
CA LYS A 48 1.07 -6.93 -13.43
C LYS A 48 0.89 -5.52 -12.88
N ILE A 49 1.38 -5.27 -11.66
CA ILE A 49 1.30 -3.95 -11.03
C ILE A 49 2.20 -2.97 -11.78
N ASP A 50 3.43 -3.38 -12.07
CA ASP A 50 4.37 -2.56 -12.83
C ASP A 50 3.92 -2.41 -14.30
N MET A 51 3.30 -3.44 -14.91
CA MET A 51 2.65 -3.27 -16.21
C MET A 51 1.53 -2.25 -16.17
N TYR A 52 0.68 -2.26 -15.14
CA TYR A 52 -0.34 -1.24 -14.95
C TYR A 52 0.29 0.15 -14.79
N TYR A 53 1.35 0.27 -14.00
CA TYR A 53 2.05 1.53 -13.79
C TYR A 53 2.54 2.14 -15.10
N PHE A 54 3.16 1.36 -15.99
CA PHE A 54 3.74 1.87 -17.24
C PHE A 54 2.78 1.84 -18.44
N ALA A 55 1.85 0.92 -18.48
CA ALA A 55 1.00 0.71 -19.65
C ALA A 55 -0.50 0.93 -19.40
N GLY A 56 -0.94 1.15 -18.17
CA GLY A 56 -2.35 1.34 -17.83
C GLY A 56 -3.22 0.10 -18.02
N THR A 57 -2.62 -1.10 -18.08
CA THR A 57 -3.33 -2.37 -18.20
C THR A 57 -2.56 -3.49 -17.49
N MET A 58 -3.28 -4.49 -16.99
CA MET A 58 -2.73 -5.67 -16.28
C MET A 58 -2.81 -6.94 -17.13
N GLN A 59 -2.93 -6.84 -18.44
CA GLN A 59 -3.11 -8.01 -19.30
C GLN A 59 -1.83 -8.87 -19.35
N ASP A 60 -2.03 -10.20 -19.50
CA ASP A 60 -0.96 -11.19 -19.52
C ASP A 60 0.01 -10.94 -20.68
N GLY A 61 1.29 -10.76 -20.38
CA GLY A 61 2.29 -10.43 -21.36
C GLY A 61 3.65 -10.04 -20.79
N ALA A 62 4.38 -9.24 -21.55
CA ALA A 62 5.62 -8.61 -21.12
C ALA A 62 5.74 -7.21 -21.74
N PHE A 63 6.11 -6.23 -20.93
CA PHE A 63 6.39 -4.90 -21.42
C PHE A 63 7.91 -4.74 -21.57
N ILE A 64 8.37 -4.66 -22.80
CA ILE A 64 9.78 -4.52 -23.15
C ILE A 64 10.05 -3.05 -23.41
N ILE A 65 10.94 -2.47 -22.62
CA ILE A 65 11.31 -1.05 -22.66
C ILE A 65 12.77 -0.95 -23.07
N ARG A 66 13.05 -0.09 -24.05
CA ARG A 66 14.39 0.26 -24.52
C ARG A 66 14.58 1.77 -24.49
N PRO A 67 15.79 2.30 -24.62
CA PRO A 67 16.01 3.75 -24.73
C PRO A 67 15.16 4.42 -25.82
N GLU A 68 15.00 3.75 -26.96
CA GLU A 68 14.36 4.29 -28.17
C GLU A 68 12.88 3.94 -28.29
N ASP A 69 12.40 2.85 -27.68
CA ASP A 69 11.01 2.40 -27.80
C ASP A 69 10.50 1.68 -26.52
N ALA A 70 9.20 1.38 -26.51
CA ALA A 70 8.60 0.51 -25.51
C ALA A 70 7.41 -0.23 -26.15
N ILE A 71 7.32 -1.53 -25.97
CA ILE A 71 6.27 -2.36 -26.57
C ILE A 71 5.71 -3.33 -25.53
N LEU A 72 4.41 -3.25 -25.30
CA LEU A 72 3.67 -4.22 -24.54
C LEU A 72 3.26 -5.40 -25.46
N TRP A 73 3.87 -6.54 -25.21
CA TRP A 73 3.56 -7.80 -25.87
C TRP A 73 2.49 -8.55 -25.09
N VAL A 74 1.28 -8.56 -25.61
CA VAL A 74 0.11 -9.15 -24.95
C VAL A 74 -0.15 -10.55 -25.44
N ARG A 75 -0.14 -11.52 -24.52
CA ARG A 75 -0.37 -12.92 -24.85
C ARG A 75 -1.87 -13.24 -25.00
N ARG A 76 -2.69 -12.67 -24.13
CA ARG A 76 -4.15 -12.85 -24.14
C ARG A 76 -4.85 -11.50 -24.12
N SER A 77 -6.07 -11.46 -24.64
CA SER A 77 -6.94 -10.29 -24.52
C SER A 77 -6.34 -8.96 -25.03
N LEU A 78 -5.65 -8.96 -26.19
CA LEU A 78 -5.09 -7.74 -26.78
C LEU A 78 -6.16 -6.65 -26.98
N ALA A 79 -7.37 -7.01 -27.37
CA ALA A 79 -8.47 -6.07 -27.55
C ALA A 79 -8.79 -5.34 -26.22
N ARG A 80 -8.75 -6.06 -25.09
CA ARG A 80 -8.94 -5.48 -23.78
C ARG A 80 -7.78 -4.56 -23.39
N ALA A 81 -6.53 -4.97 -23.64
CA ALA A 81 -5.38 -4.11 -23.41
C ALA A 81 -5.47 -2.80 -24.18
N LYS A 82 -5.90 -2.82 -25.43
CA LYS A 82 -6.12 -1.63 -26.27
C LYS A 82 -7.26 -0.74 -25.77
N ASN A 83 -8.28 -1.34 -25.12
CA ASN A 83 -9.37 -0.57 -24.53
C ASN A 83 -8.97 0.06 -23.18
N GLU A 84 -8.12 -0.59 -22.40
CA GLU A 84 -7.66 -0.13 -21.08
C GLU A 84 -6.53 0.90 -21.19
N SER A 85 -5.56 0.67 -22.07
CA SER A 85 -4.36 1.50 -22.21
C SER A 85 -4.59 2.67 -23.18
N LEU A 86 -4.12 3.85 -22.79
CA LEU A 86 -4.06 5.02 -23.66
C LEU A 86 -2.73 5.16 -24.43
N LEU A 87 -1.81 4.20 -24.28
CA LEU A 87 -0.60 4.16 -25.11
C LEU A 87 -0.97 4.02 -26.61
N PRO A 88 -0.14 4.55 -27.52
CA PRO A 88 -0.35 4.39 -28.96
C PRO A 88 -0.47 2.90 -29.34
N GLU A 89 -1.37 2.60 -30.27
CA GLU A 89 -1.61 1.21 -30.71
C GLU A 89 -0.33 0.51 -31.22
N SER A 90 0.61 1.25 -31.77
CA SER A 90 1.90 0.73 -32.21
C SER A 90 2.73 0.13 -31.09
N MET A 91 2.46 0.56 -29.84
CA MET A 91 3.12 0.04 -28.63
C MET A 91 2.44 -1.19 -28.05
N LEU A 92 1.28 -1.62 -28.55
CA LEU A 92 0.55 -2.81 -28.10
C LEU A 92 0.52 -3.86 -29.19
N ARG A 93 1.24 -4.96 -28.98
CA ARG A 93 1.36 -6.05 -29.97
C ARG A 93 0.94 -7.38 -29.40
N ARG A 94 0.41 -8.23 -30.27
CA ARG A 94 0.09 -9.62 -29.90
C ARG A 94 1.33 -10.49 -29.89
N MET A 95 1.43 -11.36 -28.88
CA MET A 95 2.33 -12.51 -28.93
C MET A 95 1.60 -13.79 -28.56
N HIS A 96 2.05 -14.92 -29.05
CA HIS A 96 1.67 -16.26 -28.62
C HIS A 96 2.75 -16.89 -27.74
N SER A 97 4.00 -16.52 -27.99
CA SER A 97 5.16 -16.89 -27.22
C SER A 97 6.22 -15.79 -27.34
N PHE A 98 7.32 -15.89 -26.60
CA PHE A 98 8.45 -14.97 -26.73
C PHE A 98 9.19 -15.05 -28.09
N ARG A 99 8.77 -15.98 -28.96
CA ARG A 99 9.30 -16.06 -30.31
C ARG A 99 9.04 -14.78 -31.10
N GLN A 100 7.79 -14.26 -31.09
CA GLN A 100 7.43 -13.05 -31.83
C GLN A 100 8.21 -11.81 -31.39
N PRO A 101 8.29 -11.46 -30.10
CA PRO A 101 9.17 -10.36 -29.68
C PRO A 101 10.64 -10.63 -30.00
N ALA A 102 11.13 -11.87 -29.86
CA ALA A 102 12.52 -12.18 -30.21
C ALA A 102 12.81 -12.01 -31.72
N GLU A 103 11.91 -12.44 -32.59
CA GLU A 103 12.02 -12.21 -34.03
C GLU A 103 11.96 -10.72 -34.38
N PHE A 104 11.14 -9.93 -33.67
CA PHE A 104 11.02 -8.49 -33.87
C PHE A 104 12.31 -7.75 -33.50
N TYR A 105 12.92 -8.07 -32.35
CA TYR A 105 14.17 -7.43 -31.92
C TYR A 105 15.43 -8.04 -32.60
N GLY A 106 15.38 -9.30 -33.00
CA GLY A 106 16.43 -9.96 -33.75
C GLY A 106 17.82 -9.77 -33.16
N LYS A 107 18.73 -9.18 -33.96
CA LYS A 107 20.11 -8.89 -33.53
C LYS A 107 20.24 -7.80 -32.46
N ASP A 108 19.18 -7.03 -32.21
CA ASP A 108 19.20 -5.97 -31.23
C ASP A 108 18.89 -6.50 -29.80
N ILE A 109 18.71 -7.82 -29.63
CA ILE A 109 18.61 -8.44 -28.31
C ILE A 109 19.99 -8.33 -27.63
N PRO A 110 20.07 -7.59 -26.50
CA PRO A 110 21.35 -7.38 -25.83
C PRO A 110 21.77 -8.60 -25.01
N SER A 111 23.08 -8.70 -24.72
CA SER A 111 23.58 -9.70 -23.80
C SER A 111 23.26 -9.48 -22.33
N VAL A 112 22.87 -8.24 -21.96
CA VAL A 112 22.45 -7.85 -20.61
C VAL A 112 21.02 -7.36 -20.67
N ILE A 113 20.13 -7.99 -19.90
CA ILE A 113 18.71 -7.62 -19.80
C ILE A 113 18.36 -7.34 -18.33
N TYR A 114 17.60 -6.28 -18.09
CA TYR A 114 17.09 -5.90 -16.79
C TYR A 114 15.73 -6.55 -16.55
N LEU A 115 15.57 -7.27 -15.45
CA LEU A 115 14.34 -7.94 -15.01
C LEU A 115 14.07 -7.63 -13.53
N ASP A 116 12.81 -7.58 -13.16
CA ASP A 116 12.45 -7.55 -11.74
C ASP A 116 12.70 -8.93 -11.10
N ASN A 117 13.76 -9.04 -10.30
CA ASN A 117 14.15 -10.29 -9.65
C ASN A 117 13.12 -10.74 -8.60
N LYS A 118 12.35 -9.82 -8.04
CA LYS A 118 11.40 -10.12 -6.98
C LYS A 118 10.16 -10.85 -7.51
N HIS A 119 9.66 -10.46 -8.68
CA HIS A 119 8.41 -10.96 -9.21
C HIS A 119 8.58 -11.87 -10.45
N THR A 120 9.78 -11.93 -11.02
CA THR A 120 10.07 -12.85 -12.14
C THR A 120 10.29 -14.27 -11.63
N SER A 121 9.37 -15.19 -11.92
CA SER A 121 9.54 -16.60 -11.56
C SER A 121 10.63 -17.27 -12.39
N LEU A 122 11.29 -18.29 -11.81
CA LEU A 122 12.30 -19.10 -12.52
C LEU A 122 11.71 -19.81 -13.76
N GLU A 123 10.45 -20.23 -13.67
CA GLU A 123 9.74 -20.84 -14.79
C GLU A 123 9.60 -19.84 -15.94
N TRP A 124 9.12 -18.64 -15.66
CA TRP A 124 8.97 -17.57 -16.64
C TRP A 124 10.33 -17.24 -17.27
N LEU A 125 11.37 -17.09 -16.45
CA LEU A 125 12.73 -16.82 -16.90
C LEU A 125 13.22 -17.90 -17.84
N GLY A 126 13.01 -19.18 -17.51
CA GLY A 126 13.38 -20.32 -18.36
C GLY A 126 12.68 -20.31 -19.72
N PHE A 127 11.39 -19.89 -19.78
CA PHE A 127 10.70 -19.70 -21.05
C PHE A 127 11.23 -18.51 -21.84
N PHE A 128 11.52 -17.40 -21.17
CA PHE A 128 12.05 -16.20 -21.80
C PHE A 128 13.43 -16.44 -22.42
N GLN A 129 14.35 -17.07 -21.68
CA GLN A 129 15.73 -17.34 -22.11
C GLN A 129 15.84 -18.23 -23.35
N LYS A 130 14.83 -19.05 -23.65
CA LYS A 130 14.81 -19.86 -24.91
C LYS A 130 14.86 -18.99 -26.16
N TYR A 131 14.36 -17.76 -26.08
CA TYR A 131 14.26 -16.84 -27.22
C TYR A 131 15.12 -15.59 -27.04
N PHE A 132 15.44 -15.22 -25.81
CA PHE A 132 16.30 -14.09 -25.47
C PHE A 132 17.60 -14.59 -24.84
N PRO A 133 18.65 -14.88 -25.66
CA PRO A 133 19.89 -15.51 -25.21
C PRO A 133 20.78 -14.50 -24.46
N MET A 134 20.31 -13.98 -23.33
CA MET A 134 21.08 -13.08 -22.47
C MET A 134 22.21 -13.84 -21.75
N LYS A 135 23.36 -13.17 -21.57
CA LYS A 135 24.49 -13.67 -20.77
C LYS A 135 24.39 -13.23 -19.32
N GLN A 136 23.74 -12.10 -19.06
CA GLN A 136 23.60 -11.52 -17.73
C GLN A 136 22.21 -10.94 -17.55
N GLN A 137 21.60 -11.26 -16.41
CA GLN A 137 20.43 -10.60 -15.87
C GLN A 137 20.87 -9.56 -14.84
N ARG A 138 20.29 -8.37 -14.89
CA ARG A 138 20.43 -7.34 -13.85
C ARG A 138 19.10 -7.02 -13.19
N ASP A 139 19.15 -6.70 -11.91
CA ASP A 139 17.96 -6.45 -11.12
C ASP A 139 17.35 -5.06 -11.40
N LEU A 140 16.06 -5.06 -11.74
CA LEU A 140 15.26 -3.87 -12.00
C LEU A 140 14.51 -3.38 -10.76
N THR A 141 14.32 -4.24 -9.76
CA THR A 141 13.52 -3.96 -8.55
C THR A 141 13.85 -2.60 -7.91
N PRO A 142 15.13 -2.20 -7.71
CA PRO A 142 15.44 -0.91 -7.10
C PRO A 142 15.04 0.31 -7.94
N VAL A 143 14.99 0.18 -9.27
CA VAL A 143 14.55 1.24 -10.18
C VAL A 143 13.04 1.43 -10.07
N LEU A 144 12.29 0.33 -10.10
CA LEU A 144 10.84 0.33 -9.96
C LEU A 144 10.40 0.92 -8.62
N ALA A 145 11.04 0.49 -7.53
CA ALA A 145 10.80 1.00 -6.19
C ALA A 145 11.05 2.53 -6.10
N GLN A 146 12.18 3.00 -6.64
CA GLN A 146 12.53 4.42 -6.68
C GLN A 146 11.49 5.25 -7.44
N LEU A 147 11.01 4.76 -8.59
CA LEU A 147 10.02 5.46 -9.41
C LEU A 147 8.66 5.54 -8.71
N ARG A 148 8.20 4.43 -8.12
CA ARG A 148 6.90 4.35 -7.46
C ARG A 148 6.87 5.04 -6.10
N SER A 149 8.02 5.25 -5.45
CA SER A 149 8.08 5.94 -4.16
C SER A 149 7.69 7.41 -4.25
N ILE A 150 7.94 8.07 -5.40
CA ILE A 150 7.62 9.49 -5.62
C ILE A 150 6.35 9.56 -6.47
N LYS A 151 5.26 10.06 -5.88
CA LYS A 151 3.94 10.09 -6.51
C LYS A 151 3.79 11.29 -7.44
N SER A 152 3.15 11.09 -8.56
CA SER A 152 2.66 12.17 -9.42
C SER A 152 1.41 12.82 -8.83
N ASP A 153 1.00 13.98 -9.37
CA ASP A 153 -0.26 14.62 -8.97
C ASP A 153 -1.47 13.72 -9.20
N TYR A 154 -1.47 12.92 -10.29
CA TYR A 154 -2.49 11.94 -10.57
C TYR A 154 -2.58 10.86 -9.49
N GLU A 155 -1.44 10.33 -9.06
CA GLU A 155 -1.37 9.33 -7.99
C GLU A 155 -1.80 9.90 -6.64
N LEU A 156 -1.38 11.13 -6.31
CA LEU A 156 -1.77 11.84 -5.09
C LEU A 156 -3.28 12.10 -5.02
N GLU A 157 -3.91 12.42 -6.16
CA GLU A 157 -5.37 12.56 -6.23
C GLU A 157 -6.08 11.25 -5.86
N LEU A 158 -5.65 10.12 -6.42
CA LEU A 158 -6.26 8.82 -6.13
C LEU A 158 -6.07 8.39 -4.67
N LEU A 159 -4.86 8.59 -4.12
CA LEU A 159 -4.58 8.35 -2.71
C LEU A 159 -5.44 9.24 -1.80
N THR A 160 -5.60 10.52 -2.16
CA THR A 160 -6.47 11.45 -1.41
C THR A 160 -7.92 10.96 -1.39
N ARG A 161 -8.42 10.45 -2.51
CA ARG A 161 -9.77 9.90 -2.60
C ARG A 161 -9.91 8.64 -1.75
N ALA A 162 -8.94 7.74 -1.79
CA ALA A 162 -8.91 6.56 -0.93
C ALA A 162 -8.92 6.94 0.56
N GLY A 163 -8.09 7.92 0.96
CA GLY A 163 -8.05 8.44 2.34
C GLY A 163 -9.37 9.03 2.82
N ARG A 164 -10.12 9.73 1.94
CA ARG A 164 -11.47 10.25 2.29
C ARG A 164 -12.47 9.12 2.53
N ILE A 165 -12.42 8.05 1.73
CA ILE A 165 -13.27 6.87 1.96
C ILE A 165 -12.91 6.22 3.29
N HIS A 166 -11.62 6.06 3.60
CA HIS A 166 -11.13 5.55 4.88
C HIS A 166 -11.69 6.36 6.06
N GLU A 167 -11.54 7.68 6.01
CA GLU A 167 -12.05 8.56 7.07
C GLU A 167 -13.54 8.42 7.24
N GLN A 168 -14.29 8.45 6.14
CA GLN A 168 -15.75 8.32 6.18
C GLN A 168 -16.16 7.00 6.87
N VAL A 169 -15.56 5.87 6.47
CA VAL A 169 -15.99 4.56 6.95
C VAL A 169 -15.48 4.30 8.37
N LEU A 170 -14.18 4.51 8.61
CA LEU A 170 -13.56 4.11 9.87
C LEU A 170 -13.77 5.12 11.01
N ILE A 171 -14.14 6.36 10.71
CA ILE A 171 -14.33 7.38 11.74
C ILE A 171 -15.81 7.73 11.93
N HIS A 172 -16.56 7.79 10.83
CA HIS A 172 -17.94 8.29 10.88
C HIS A 172 -18.98 7.17 10.80
N ASP A 173 -18.73 6.11 10.04
CA ASP A 173 -19.74 5.10 9.75
C ASP A 173 -19.59 3.80 10.56
N VAL A 174 -18.46 3.56 11.24
CA VAL A 174 -18.20 2.30 11.95
C VAL A 174 -19.03 2.11 13.20
N ALA A 175 -19.27 3.19 13.97
CA ALA A 175 -19.91 3.11 15.29
C ALA A 175 -21.28 2.39 15.28
N PRO A 176 -22.19 2.62 14.32
CA PRO A 176 -23.46 1.90 14.24
C PRO A 176 -23.33 0.40 13.97
N PHE A 177 -22.18 -0.05 13.49
CA PHE A 177 -21.94 -1.48 13.27
C PHE A 177 -21.51 -2.21 14.54
N LEU A 178 -21.00 -1.49 15.54
CA LEU A 178 -20.51 -2.07 16.78
C LEU A 178 -21.66 -2.35 17.74
N HIS A 179 -22.04 -3.61 17.83
CA HIS A 179 -23.04 -4.10 18.80
C HIS A 179 -22.59 -5.46 19.38
N GLU A 180 -23.11 -5.78 20.56
CA GLU A 180 -22.82 -7.05 21.20
C GLU A 180 -23.26 -8.22 20.31
N GLY A 181 -22.38 -9.19 20.14
CA GLY A 181 -22.67 -10.38 19.34
C GLY A 181 -22.32 -10.27 17.86
N ILE A 182 -21.93 -9.09 17.32
CA ILE A 182 -21.36 -9.03 15.97
C ILE A 182 -20.06 -9.84 15.93
N SER A 183 -19.80 -10.57 14.86
CA SER A 183 -18.52 -11.27 14.67
C SER A 183 -17.46 -10.38 14.01
N GLU A 184 -16.18 -10.74 14.18
CA GLU A 184 -15.08 -10.06 13.45
C GLU A 184 -15.31 -10.11 11.93
N ALA A 185 -15.69 -11.26 11.40
CA ALA A 185 -15.96 -11.42 9.97
C ALA A 185 -17.15 -10.59 9.49
N GLU A 186 -18.24 -10.52 10.27
CA GLU A 186 -19.40 -9.69 9.92
C GLU A 186 -19.04 -8.20 9.90
N LEU A 187 -18.29 -7.74 10.91
CA LEU A 187 -17.81 -6.36 10.94
C LEU A 187 -16.95 -6.04 9.72
N ALA A 188 -15.98 -6.90 9.39
CA ALA A 188 -15.13 -6.75 8.22
C ALA A 188 -15.95 -6.64 6.92
N VAL A 189 -16.95 -7.52 6.74
CA VAL A 189 -17.83 -7.49 5.55
C VAL A 189 -18.65 -6.20 5.48
N ARG A 190 -19.17 -5.70 6.61
CA ARG A 190 -19.92 -4.42 6.65
C ARG A 190 -19.04 -3.23 6.27
N LEU A 191 -17.81 -3.18 6.78
CA LEU A 191 -16.82 -2.15 6.42
C LEU A 191 -16.45 -2.24 4.94
N TYR A 192 -16.18 -3.46 4.45
CA TYR A 192 -15.86 -3.73 3.05
C TYR A 192 -16.99 -3.28 2.10
N LEU A 193 -18.23 -3.70 2.39
CA LEU A 193 -19.39 -3.27 1.60
C LEU A 193 -19.52 -1.75 1.57
N LYS A 194 -19.35 -1.10 2.72
CA LYS A 194 -19.47 0.36 2.82
C LYS A 194 -18.40 1.06 1.99
N MET A 195 -17.15 0.59 2.03
CA MET A 195 -16.06 1.15 1.23
C MET A 195 -16.29 0.96 -0.28
N LEU A 196 -16.75 -0.23 -0.71
CA LEU A 196 -17.09 -0.49 -2.12
C LEU A 196 -18.18 0.46 -2.62
N LEU A 197 -19.24 0.68 -1.83
CA LEU A 197 -20.33 1.60 -2.17
C LEU A 197 -19.88 3.07 -2.28
N LEU A 198 -18.74 3.41 -1.66
CA LEU A 198 -18.11 4.72 -1.75
C LEU A 198 -17.05 4.81 -2.85
N GLY A 199 -16.81 3.73 -3.59
CA GLY A 199 -15.91 3.70 -4.75
C GLY A 199 -14.51 3.13 -4.50
N SER A 200 -14.29 2.43 -3.36
CA SER A 200 -13.08 1.64 -3.18
C SER A 200 -13.05 0.48 -4.18
N HIS A 201 -11.86 0.12 -4.68
CA HIS A 201 -11.70 -1.05 -5.54
C HIS A 201 -11.67 -2.40 -4.78
N GLY A 202 -11.60 -2.37 -3.45
CA GLY A 202 -11.89 -3.50 -2.57
C GLY A 202 -10.80 -4.57 -2.45
N VAL A 203 -9.65 -4.44 -3.08
CA VAL A 203 -8.54 -5.40 -2.98
C VAL A 203 -7.25 -4.66 -2.72
N ALA A 204 -6.58 -4.96 -1.62
CA ALA A 204 -5.23 -4.52 -1.36
C ALA A 204 -4.22 -5.58 -1.80
N ARG A 205 -3.07 -5.15 -2.30
CA ARG A 205 -1.97 -6.03 -2.67
C ARG A 205 -0.78 -5.73 -1.81
N THR A 206 -0.21 -6.78 -1.23
CA THR A 206 1.06 -6.69 -0.51
C THR A 206 2.22 -6.89 -1.48
N ASN A 207 3.40 -6.47 -1.08
CA ASN A 207 4.62 -6.61 -1.88
C ASN A 207 5.17 -8.05 -1.93
N ARG A 208 4.33 -9.04 -1.59
CA ARG A 208 4.65 -10.48 -1.66
C ARG A 208 3.97 -11.11 -2.87
N PRO A 209 4.59 -12.11 -3.52
CA PRO A 209 4.05 -12.71 -4.75
C PRO A 209 2.62 -13.28 -4.64
N THR A 210 2.16 -13.60 -3.43
CA THR A 210 0.84 -14.19 -3.17
C THR A 210 -0.02 -13.35 -2.22
N GLY A 211 0.40 -12.11 -1.92
CA GLY A 211 -0.27 -11.28 -0.93
C GLY A 211 -1.37 -10.43 -1.55
N GLU A 212 -2.59 -10.95 -1.55
CA GLU A 212 -3.80 -10.13 -1.76
C GLU A 212 -4.63 -10.17 -0.49
N ASP A 213 -5.10 -9.01 -0.04
CA ASP A 213 -6.01 -8.90 1.09
C ASP A 213 -7.29 -8.18 0.65
N VAL A 214 -8.42 -8.64 1.17
CA VAL A 214 -9.70 -8.07 0.80
C VAL A 214 -9.91 -6.74 1.50
N ILE A 215 -9.62 -6.67 2.81
CA ILE A 215 -9.88 -5.45 3.58
C ILE A 215 -8.79 -5.18 4.64
N GLY A 216 -8.07 -6.19 5.10
CA GLY A 216 -7.16 -6.10 6.24
C GLY A 216 -7.70 -6.82 7.48
N LEU A 217 -7.45 -6.27 8.67
CA LEU A 217 -7.69 -6.92 9.95
C LEU A 217 -8.84 -6.25 10.71
N ALA A 218 -9.84 -7.04 11.11
CA ALA A 218 -10.87 -6.64 12.07
C ALA A 218 -10.83 -7.63 13.25
N SER A 219 -10.34 -7.18 14.41
CA SER A 219 -10.04 -8.08 15.53
C SER A 219 -10.56 -7.55 16.87
N PHE A 220 -11.05 -8.47 17.72
CA PHE A 220 -11.60 -8.14 19.03
C PHE A 220 -10.67 -8.59 20.17
N GLY A 221 -10.24 -7.65 21.00
CA GLY A 221 -9.44 -7.88 22.19
C GLY A 221 -8.19 -8.70 21.89
N LYS A 222 -8.03 -9.87 22.53
CA LYS A 222 -6.85 -10.73 22.42
C LYS A 222 -6.59 -11.26 21.01
N SER A 223 -7.59 -11.29 20.14
CA SER A 223 -7.42 -11.70 18.74
C SER A 223 -6.38 -10.86 18.03
N ALA A 224 -6.37 -9.54 18.29
CA ALA A 224 -5.40 -8.61 17.72
C ALA A 224 -3.94 -8.86 18.12
N LEU A 225 -3.67 -9.74 19.10
CA LEU A 225 -2.31 -10.11 19.54
C LEU A 225 -1.78 -11.35 18.84
N VAL A 226 -2.60 -12.02 18.04
CA VAL A 226 -2.19 -13.24 17.32
C VAL A 226 -1.48 -12.81 16.03
N ARG A 227 -0.18 -13.10 15.96
CA ARG A 227 0.63 -12.79 14.77
C ARG A 227 0.12 -13.55 13.55
N THR A 228 0.12 -12.89 12.42
CA THR A 228 -0.21 -13.48 11.12
C THR A 228 1.06 -13.91 10.37
N ALA A 229 0.90 -14.57 9.25
CA ALA A 229 2.01 -14.97 8.38
C ALA A 229 2.57 -13.80 7.53
N PHE A 230 1.93 -12.66 7.51
CA PHE A 230 2.45 -11.44 6.88
C PHE A 230 3.09 -10.51 7.92
N ASP A 231 3.95 -9.59 7.47
CA ASP A 231 4.78 -8.75 8.35
C ASP A 231 4.05 -7.53 8.92
N GLY A 232 2.74 -7.58 9.11
CA GLY A 232 2.00 -6.50 9.72
C GLY A 232 2.21 -6.41 11.24
N PRO A 233 2.23 -5.21 11.83
CA PRO A 233 2.36 -5.02 13.27
C PRO A 233 1.07 -5.36 14.04
N GLY A 234 -0.06 -5.41 13.35
CA GLY A 234 -1.32 -5.89 13.87
C GLY A 234 -1.44 -7.41 13.82
N GLY A 235 -2.53 -7.94 14.37
CA GLY A 235 -2.78 -9.37 14.37
C GLY A 235 -4.27 -9.73 14.36
N THR A 236 -4.52 -10.99 14.07
CA THR A 236 -5.86 -11.59 14.16
C THR A 236 -5.76 -13.09 14.33
N GLY A 237 -6.73 -13.67 15.03
CA GLY A 237 -6.91 -15.10 15.00
C GLY A 237 -7.38 -15.64 13.65
N GLY A 238 -7.69 -14.76 12.69
CA GLY A 238 -8.06 -15.10 11.32
C GLY A 238 -9.39 -15.82 11.17
N THR A 239 -9.80 -16.02 9.93
CA THR A 239 -10.97 -16.81 9.56
C THR A 239 -10.71 -18.29 9.81
N CYS A 240 -9.54 -18.77 9.40
CA CYS A 240 -9.03 -20.13 9.64
C CYS A 240 -7.50 -20.15 9.48
N VAL A 241 -6.87 -21.30 9.76
CA VAL A 241 -5.40 -21.45 9.66
C VAL A 241 -4.86 -21.11 8.26
N ALA A 242 -5.62 -21.41 7.22
CA ALA A 242 -5.23 -21.12 5.83
C ALA A 242 -5.53 -19.68 5.40
N VAL A 243 -6.42 -18.95 6.10
CA VAL A 243 -6.81 -17.57 5.82
C VAL A 243 -6.71 -16.78 7.13
N GLN A 244 -5.62 -16.05 7.28
CA GLN A 244 -5.25 -15.36 8.51
C GLN A 244 -5.65 -13.89 8.52
N SER A 245 -6.35 -13.42 7.51
CA SER A 245 -6.94 -12.08 7.43
C SER A 245 -8.43 -12.07 7.76
N ILE A 246 -9.06 -10.92 7.69
CA ILE A 246 -10.48 -10.65 7.91
C ILE A 246 -10.86 -10.78 9.40
N GLY A 247 -10.86 -11.97 9.95
CA GLY A 247 -11.32 -12.30 11.30
C GLY A 247 -12.30 -13.49 11.31
N SER A 248 -12.68 -13.95 12.50
CA SER A 248 -13.49 -15.13 12.69
C SER A 248 -14.99 -14.82 12.68
N ALA A 249 -15.78 -15.68 12.03
CA ALA A 249 -17.25 -15.66 12.15
C ALA A 249 -17.76 -16.13 13.55
N PHE A 250 -16.90 -16.76 14.34
CA PHE A 250 -17.26 -17.30 15.66
C PHE A 250 -16.73 -16.47 16.83
N ARG A 251 -15.89 -15.45 16.57
CA ARG A 251 -15.38 -14.56 17.60
C ARG A 251 -16.28 -13.34 17.66
N LEU A 252 -17.10 -13.30 18.72
CA LEU A 252 -18.14 -12.31 18.89
C LEU A 252 -17.70 -11.16 19.80
N LEU A 253 -18.08 -9.94 19.43
CA LEU A 253 -17.84 -8.75 20.23
C LEU A 253 -18.62 -8.82 21.54
N LYS A 254 -17.94 -8.52 22.64
CA LYS A 254 -18.49 -8.44 23.99
C LYS A 254 -18.13 -7.09 24.62
N ARG A 255 -18.96 -6.61 25.55
CA ARG A 255 -18.62 -5.40 26.33
C ARG A 255 -17.26 -5.58 27.03
N GLY A 256 -16.50 -4.50 27.14
CA GLY A 256 -15.18 -4.52 27.74
C GLY A 256 -14.08 -5.02 26.77
N ARG A 257 -14.27 -4.86 25.47
CA ARG A 257 -13.27 -5.29 24.46
C ARG A 257 -12.82 -4.13 23.58
N LEU A 258 -11.52 -4.12 23.29
CA LEU A 258 -10.97 -3.33 22.21
C LEU A 258 -11.44 -3.91 20.86
N VAL A 259 -11.74 -3.03 19.92
CA VAL A 259 -12.00 -3.33 18.52
C VAL A 259 -10.85 -2.70 17.73
N TYR A 260 -9.98 -3.55 17.23
CA TYR A 260 -8.81 -3.19 16.45
C TYR A 260 -9.16 -3.34 14.97
N LEU A 261 -9.07 -2.26 14.24
CA LEU A 261 -9.32 -2.20 12.80
C LEU A 261 -8.06 -1.68 12.12
N ASP A 262 -7.43 -2.52 11.33
CA ASP A 262 -6.25 -2.26 10.53
C ASP A 262 -6.64 -2.56 9.08
N ILE A 263 -7.04 -1.52 8.37
CA ILE A 263 -7.89 -1.64 7.20
C ILE A 263 -7.24 -0.91 6.03
N SER A 264 -7.24 -1.57 4.88
CA SER A 264 -6.84 -0.98 3.61
C SER A 264 -8.03 -0.37 2.86
N CYS A 265 -7.79 0.67 2.09
CA CYS A 265 -8.74 1.23 1.13
C CYS A 265 -8.01 1.68 -0.12
N GLY A 266 -8.60 1.46 -1.29
CA GLY A 266 -7.92 1.87 -2.51
C GLY A 266 -8.88 2.35 -3.61
N VAL A 267 -8.38 3.23 -4.48
CA VAL A 267 -9.09 3.78 -5.63
C VAL A 267 -8.19 3.64 -6.86
N ASP A 268 -8.72 3.03 -7.93
CA ASP A 268 -8.03 2.84 -9.21
C ASP A 268 -6.60 2.26 -9.07
N GLY A 269 -6.41 1.31 -8.14
CA GLY A 269 -5.14 0.63 -7.87
C GLY A 269 -4.31 1.24 -6.75
N TYR A 270 -4.55 2.47 -6.32
CA TYR A 270 -3.78 3.16 -5.28
C TYR A 270 -4.41 3.01 -3.91
N ASN A 271 -3.62 2.52 -2.96
CA ASN A 271 -4.06 2.15 -1.62
C ASN A 271 -3.61 3.15 -0.57
N THR A 272 -4.44 3.33 0.45
CA THR A 272 -4.11 3.93 1.74
C THR A 272 -4.28 2.90 2.83
N ASP A 273 -3.54 3.06 3.93
CA ASP A 273 -3.64 2.21 5.11
C ASP A 273 -4.01 3.02 6.35
N LYS A 274 -4.81 2.41 7.22
CA LYS A 274 -5.29 3.08 8.41
C LYS A 274 -5.66 2.13 9.52
N THR A 275 -5.08 2.37 10.69
CA THR A 275 -5.49 1.71 11.93
C THR A 275 -6.30 2.65 12.82
N VAL A 276 -7.44 2.15 13.28
CA VAL A 276 -8.25 2.79 14.35
C VAL A 276 -8.59 1.77 15.42
N VAL A 277 -8.67 2.24 16.66
CA VAL A 277 -9.02 1.41 17.81
C VAL A 277 -10.24 1.98 18.51
N TYR A 278 -11.22 1.14 18.75
CA TYR A 278 -12.42 1.46 19.54
C TYR A 278 -12.46 0.60 20.79
N TYR A 279 -13.17 1.09 21.81
CA TYR A 279 -13.52 0.32 22.99
C TYR A 279 -15.03 0.11 23.02
N TYR A 280 -15.47 -1.13 23.03
CA TYR A 280 -16.89 -1.44 23.09
C TYR A 280 -17.36 -1.55 24.55
N GLY A 281 -18.01 -0.51 25.05
CA GLY A 281 -18.49 -0.39 26.42
C GLY A 281 -18.06 0.93 27.09
N ASP A 282 -18.13 0.97 28.42
CA ASP A 282 -17.68 2.12 29.21
C ASP A 282 -16.22 1.90 29.66
N LEU A 283 -15.27 2.52 28.96
CA LEU A 283 -13.85 2.43 29.27
C LEU A 283 -13.54 2.99 30.68
N ASN A 284 -14.34 3.93 31.21
CA ASN A 284 -14.10 4.50 32.55
C ASN A 284 -14.29 3.48 33.68
N ARG A 285 -14.97 2.38 33.39
CA ARG A 285 -15.17 1.26 34.32
C ARG A 285 -14.23 0.09 34.11
N ASP A 286 -13.37 0.15 33.09
CA ASP A 286 -12.43 -0.91 32.82
C ASP A 286 -11.24 -0.86 33.81
N PRO A 287 -10.86 -1.96 34.47
CA PRO A 287 -9.73 -1.98 35.39
C PRO A 287 -8.37 -1.71 34.70
N ASP A 288 -8.27 -1.97 33.38
CA ASP A 288 -7.06 -1.73 32.60
C ASP A 288 -7.09 -0.36 31.88
N ARG A 289 -8.06 0.52 32.16
CA ARG A 289 -8.25 1.82 31.51
C ARG A 289 -6.95 2.63 31.39
N GLU A 290 -6.24 2.80 32.50
CA GLU A 290 -5.04 3.63 32.51
C GLU A 290 -3.94 3.04 31.62
N LYS A 291 -3.77 1.72 31.64
CA LYS A 291 -2.82 1.00 30.81
C LYS A 291 -3.15 1.14 29.33
N ILE A 292 -4.43 1.00 28.95
CA ILE A 292 -4.92 1.16 27.59
C ILE A 292 -4.63 2.59 27.09
N LEU A 293 -5.06 3.60 27.87
CA LEU A 293 -4.91 4.99 27.49
C LEU A 293 -3.44 5.42 27.43
N LYS A 294 -2.60 4.97 28.36
CA LYS A 294 -1.16 5.29 28.38
C LYS A 294 -0.47 4.73 27.14
N ALA A 295 -0.71 3.47 26.80
CA ALA A 295 -0.11 2.84 25.63
C ALA A 295 -0.60 3.47 24.32
N TYR A 296 -1.89 3.76 24.21
CA TYR A 296 -2.46 4.44 23.03
C TYR A 296 -1.89 5.85 22.86
N ALA A 297 -1.84 6.64 23.95
CA ALA A 297 -1.23 7.98 23.91
C ALA A 297 0.27 7.93 23.51
N TYR A 298 0.97 6.89 23.93
CA TYR A 298 2.36 6.69 23.56
C TYR A 298 2.52 6.40 22.06
N CYS A 299 1.66 5.56 21.47
CA CYS A 299 1.63 5.35 20.01
C CYS A 299 1.37 6.66 19.25
N LEU A 300 0.40 7.47 19.69
CA LEU A 300 0.14 8.78 19.08
C LEU A 300 1.35 9.73 19.18
N ALA A 301 2.09 9.69 20.28
CA ALA A 301 3.30 10.48 20.44
C ALA A 301 4.41 10.03 19.48
N LEU A 302 4.63 8.71 19.36
CA LEU A 302 5.60 8.13 18.41
C LEU A 302 5.25 8.48 16.96
N GLU A 303 3.97 8.35 16.56
CA GLU A 303 3.52 8.75 15.21
C GLU A 303 3.82 10.22 14.96
N LYS A 304 3.37 11.10 15.86
CA LYS A 304 3.59 12.55 15.75
C LYS A 304 5.06 12.91 15.65
N GLU A 305 5.91 12.30 16.44
CA GLU A 305 7.35 12.52 16.41
C GLU A 305 7.94 12.04 15.09
N THR A 306 7.63 10.81 14.67
CA THR A 306 8.07 10.24 13.39
C THR A 306 7.71 11.18 12.23
N VAL A 307 6.44 11.58 12.12
CA VAL A 307 5.95 12.49 11.08
C VAL A 307 6.69 13.84 11.12
N SER A 308 7.01 14.36 12.32
CA SER A 308 7.72 15.65 12.45
C SER A 308 9.14 15.62 11.92
N LEU A 309 9.78 14.45 11.93
CA LEU A 309 11.15 14.21 11.46
C LEU A 309 11.21 13.87 9.97
N LEU A 310 10.13 13.35 9.38
CA LEU A 310 10.04 12.99 7.97
C LEU A 310 9.92 14.25 7.08
N LYS A 311 11.04 14.95 6.89
CA LYS A 311 11.12 16.13 6.02
C LYS A 311 11.98 15.81 4.80
N PRO A 312 11.73 16.43 3.63
CA PRO A 312 12.61 16.26 2.49
C PRO A 312 14.09 16.44 2.85
N GLY A 313 14.90 15.43 2.51
CA GLY A 313 16.31 15.35 2.88
C GLY A 313 16.62 14.53 4.15
N ALA A 314 15.64 14.20 4.99
CA ALA A 314 15.85 13.31 6.12
C ALA A 314 16.12 11.87 5.64
N VAL A 315 17.04 11.17 6.30
CA VAL A 315 17.34 9.75 6.03
C VAL A 315 16.38 8.87 6.85
N PHE A 316 15.72 7.91 6.22
CA PHE A 316 14.72 7.06 6.90
C PHE A 316 15.29 6.30 8.10
N GLY A 317 16.52 5.77 7.99
CA GLY A 317 17.20 5.09 9.10
C GLY A 317 17.49 6.02 10.27
N ASP A 318 17.89 7.26 9.98
CA ASP A 318 18.18 8.23 11.03
C ASP A 318 16.91 8.69 11.75
N VAL A 319 15.79 8.81 11.04
CA VAL A 319 14.47 9.08 11.62
C VAL A 319 14.09 7.95 12.59
N TYR A 320 14.19 6.69 12.15
CA TYR A 320 13.93 5.54 13.00
C TYR A 320 14.81 5.53 14.24
N ASP A 321 16.12 5.68 14.08
CA ASP A 321 17.08 5.63 15.17
C ASP A 321 16.86 6.77 16.18
N THR A 322 16.48 7.96 15.70
CA THR A 322 16.16 9.11 16.56
C THR A 322 14.94 8.83 17.44
N VAL A 323 13.85 8.33 16.85
CA VAL A 323 12.62 8.00 17.60
C VAL A 323 12.88 6.86 18.59
N MET A 324 13.60 5.82 18.18
CA MET A 324 13.87 4.65 19.02
C MET A 324 14.94 4.88 20.08
N ALA A 325 15.73 5.94 19.99
CA ALA A 325 16.78 6.25 21.00
C ALA A 325 16.21 6.52 22.40
N HIS A 326 14.97 6.96 22.50
CA HIS A 326 14.29 7.22 23.78
C HIS A 326 12.97 6.44 23.91
N PHE A 327 12.87 5.34 23.14
CA PHE A 327 11.72 4.43 23.24
C PHE A 327 11.65 3.82 24.67
N ASP A 328 10.43 3.78 25.23
CA ASP A 328 10.23 3.22 26.58
C ASP A 328 10.44 1.68 26.55
N PRO A 329 11.49 1.16 27.21
CA PRO A 329 11.79 -0.27 27.20
C PRO A 329 10.65 -1.15 27.72
N ALA A 330 9.73 -0.59 28.50
CA ALA A 330 8.57 -1.33 29.01
C ALA A 330 7.65 -1.83 27.90
N TYR A 331 7.65 -1.19 26.73
CA TYR A 331 6.85 -1.57 25.58
C TYR A 331 7.59 -2.45 24.56
N GLU A 332 8.94 -2.58 24.66
CA GLU A 332 9.74 -3.29 23.66
C GLU A 332 9.24 -4.71 23.34
N PRO A 333 8.87 -5.56 24.33
CA PRO A 333 8.40 -6.92 24.04
C PRO A 333 7.07 -6.99 23.28
N TYR A 334 6.32 -5.89 23.25
CA TYR A 334 4.96 -5.80 22.75
C TYR A 334 4.80 -4.84 21.58
N PHE A 335 5.90 -4.18 21.21
CA PHE A 335 5.89 -3.20 20.13
C PHE A 335 5.85 -3.89 18.77
N MET A 336 4.97 -3.41 17.87
CA MET A 336 4.83 -3.82 16.47
C MET A 336 4.76 -5.34 16.26
N ASN A 337 4.23 -6.11 17.23
CA ASN A 337 4.30 -7.58 17.20
C ASN A 337 5.71 -8.15 16.97
N GLY A 338 6.75 -7.41 17.34
CA GLY A 338 8.16 -7.74 17.13
C GLY A 338 8.73 -7.22 15.81
N GLY A 339 7.97 -6.46 15.04
CA GLY A 339 8.47 -5.67 13.91
C GLY A 339 9.41 -4.57 14.35
N ARG A 340 10.41 -4.24 13.51
CA ARG A 340 11.43 -3.22 13.81
C ARG A 340 11.36 -2.10 12.76
N PHE A 341 10.21 -1.49 12.64
CA PHE A 341 9.96 -0.38 11.71
C PHE A 341 8.88 0.54 12.31
N LEU A 342 8.74 1.75 11.77
CA LEU A 342 7.72 2.72 12.18
C LEU A 342 6.70 3.01 11.09
N GLY A 343 6.96 2.55 9.87
CA GLY A 343 6.11 2.78 8.72
C GLY A 343 6.80 2.42 7.40
N HIS A 344 6.08 2.57 6.31
CA HIS A 344 6.53 2.19 4.97
C HIS A 344 5.93 3.09 3.88
N SER A 345 6.54 3.08 2.68
CA SER A 345 5.91 3.70 1.50
C SER A 345 4.67 2.92 1.07
N ILE A 346 3.72 3.60 0.47
CA ILE A 346 2.45 3.02 0.04
C ILE A 346 2.05 3.59 -1.32
N GLY A 347 1.28 2.83 -2.10
CA GLY A 347 0.80 3.26 -3.41
C GLY A 347 0.01 2.16 -4.11
N LEU A 348 0.51 1.66 -5.22
CA LEU A 348 -0.11 0.52 -5.94
C LEU A 348 -0.05 -0.79 -5.14
N VAL A 349 0.85 -0.84 -4.19
CA VAL A 349 1.01 -1.93 -3.23
C VAL A 349 1.01 -1.34 -1.83
N MET A 350 0.50 -2.08 -0.83
CA MET A 350 0.36 -1.61 0.54
C MET A 350 1.73 -1.29 1.17
N ASP A 351 2.65 -2.23 1.11
CA ASP A 351 3.95 -2.22 1.76
C ASP A 351 5.07 -2.00 0.75
N GLU A 352 5.18 -0.79 0.23
CA GLU A 352 6.27 -0.41 -0.68
C GLU A 352 7.53 0.03 0.09
N THR A 353 8.67 0.01 -0.59
CA THR A 353 9.90 0.67 -0.10
C THR A 353 9.92 2.15 -0.52
N PRO A 354 10.58 3.03 0.24
CA PRO A 354 11.37 2.76 1.45
C PRO A 354 10.52 2.46 2.70
N VAL A 355 11.17 1.81 3.68
CA VAL A 355 10.61 1.52 5.01
C VAL A 355 11.33 2.38 6.05
N ILE A 356 10.61 2.86 7.06
CA ILE A 356 11.18 3.64 8.18
C ILE A 356 11.75 2.64 9.20
N THR A 357 12.99 2.22 9.00
CA THR A 357 13.68 1.23 9.86
C THR A 357 15.18 1.49 9.91
N HIS A 358 15.85 0.89 10.90
CA HIS A 358 17.29 1.00 11.07
C HIS A 358 18.07 0.66 9.79
N GLY A 359 19.08 1.47 9.50
CA GLY A 359 20.04 1.22 8.42
C GLY A 359 19.59 1.57 7.01
N VAL A 360 18.34 1.94 6.78
CA VAL A 360 17.85 2.43 5.48
C VAL A 360 18.51 3.77 5.16
N LYS A 361 19.13 3.87 3.98
CA LYS A 361 19.89 5.05 3.54
C LYS A 361 19.11 5.95 2.58
N ASP A 362 17.92 5.52 2.17
CA ASP A 362 17.04 6.34 1.34
C ASP A 362 16.63 7.60 2.09
N MET A 363 16.45 8.69 1.33
CA MET A 363 16.03 9.98 1.88
C MET A 363 14.58 10.27 1.53
N VAL A 364 13.90 10.94 2.44
CA VAL A 364 12.58 11.51 2.19
C VAL A 364 12.67 12.52 1.06
N LYS A 365 11.76 12.43 0.11
CA LYS A 365 11.61 13.36 -1.02
C LYS A 365 10.19 13.91 -1.06
N GLU A 366 10.05 15.06 -1.71
CA GLU A 366 8.71 15.62 -2.01
C GLU A 366 7.86 14.60 -2.78
N ASN A 367 6.57 14.61 -2.54
CA ASN A 367 5.59 13.70 -3.11
C ASN A 367 5.75 12.21 -2.72
N MET A 368 6.54 11.89 -1.71
CA MET A 368 6.46 10.58 -1.08
C MET A 368 5.21 10.50 -0.21
N VAL A 369 4.59 9.32 -0.20
CA VAL A 369 3.45 8.98 0.67
C VAL A 369 3.82 7.76 1.49
N LEU A 370 3.64 7.87 2.82
CA LEU A 370 4.07 6.88 3.80
C LEU A 370 2.91 6.52 4.73
N ALA A 371 2.76 5.26 5.08
CA ALA A 371 1.98 4.83 6.23
C ALA A 371 2.88 4.86 7.47
N VAL A 372 2.45 5.54 8.53
CA VAL A 372 3.17 5.62 9.81
C VAL A 372 2.29 4.98 10.88
N GLU A 373 2.80 3.92 11.53
CA GLU A 373 1.91 2.93 12.15
C GLU A 373 2.36 2.35 13.50
N PRO A 374 2.80 3.13 14.49
CA PRO A 374 3.23 2.58 15.77
C PRO A 374 2.07 1.89 16.51
N LYS A 375 2.31 0.63 16.92
CA LYS A 375 1.32 -0.23 17.58
C LYS A 375 1.95 -0.96 18.77
N ILE A 376 1.15 -1.13 19.83
CA ILE A 376 1.56 -1.81 21.08
C ILE A 376 0.54 -2.86 21.45
N GLY A 377 0.98 -4.11 21.60
CA GLY A 377 0.17 -5.18 22.15
C GLY A 377 0.07 -5.08 23.69
N LEU A 378 -1.12 -5.23 24.23
CA LEU A 378 -1.36 -5.29 25.67
C LEU A 378 -1.76 -6.71 26.05
N PRO A 379 -0.86 -7.49 26.69
CA PRO A 379 -1.12 -8.88 27.05
C PRO A 379 -2.45 -9.05 27.81
N GLY A 380 -3.27 -9.96 27.32
CA GLY A 380 -4.58 -10.21 27.94
C GLY A 380 -5.71 -9.27 27.52
N ILE A 381 -5.38 -8.10 26.93
CA ILE A 381 -6.33 -7.04 26.59
C ILE A 381 -6.56 -6.97 25.08
N GLY A 382 -5.54 -6.63 24.29
CA GLY A 382 -5.61 -6.46 22.85
C GLY A 382 -4.51 -5.55 22.32
N MET A 383 -4.62 -5.12 21.06
CA MET A 383 -3.71 -4.18 20.41
C MET A 383 -4.26 -2.75 20.53
N VAL A 384 -3.37 -1.81 20.80
CA VAL A 384 -3.61 -0.37 20.65
C VAL A 384 -2.58 0.20 19.68
N GLY A 385 -2.95 1.26 19.00
CA GLY A 385 -2.07 1.93 18.06
C GLY A 385 -2.82 2.84 17.13
N THR A 386 -2.08 3.41 16.22
CA THR A 386 -2.57 4.31 15.18
C THR A 386 -1.87 3.98 13.89
N GLU A 387 -2.49 4.31 12.79
CA GLU A 387 -1.85 4.34 11.48
C GLU A 387 -2.54 5.37 10.62
N ASN A 388 -1.73 6.18 9.96
CA ASN A 388 -2.23 7.12 9.00
C ASN A 388 -1.30 7.15 7.78
N THR A 389 -1.93 7.29 6.60
CA THR A 389 -1.22 7.55 5.36
C THR A 389 -0.92 9.04 5.25
N GLU A 390 0.35 9.40 5.28
CA GLU A 390 0.87 10.77 5.30
C GLU A 390 1.55 11.11 3.97
N GLY A 391 1.34 12.32 3.47
CA GLY A 391 1.95 12.80 2.20
C GLY A 391 2.66 14.14 2.35
N TRP A 392 3.84 14.27 1.75
CA TRP A 392 4.63 15.52 1.67
C TRP A 392 4.53 16.11 0.27
N ALA A 393 3.32 16.53 -0.15
CA ALA A 393 3.10 17.21 -1.40
C ALA A 393 3.03 18.73 -1.19
N TYR A 394 3.77 19.49 -1.97
CA TYR A 394 3.49 20.89 -2.19
C TYR A 394 2.27 20.98 -3.14
N LEU A 395 1.07 21.10 -2.58
CA LEU A 395 -0.08 21.48 -3.41
C LEU A 395 0.02 22.96 -3.78
N PRO A 396 -0.29 23.35 -5.04
CA PRO A 396 -0.14 24.72 -5.54
C PRO A 396 -1.10 25.76 -4.94
N TYR A 397 -1.76 25.44 -3.85
CA TYR A 397 -2.61 26.35 -3.06
C TYR A 397 -1.96 26.68 -1.71
N GLY A 398 -0.83 27.33 -1.75
CA GLY A 398 -0.37 28.41 -0.86
C GLY A 398 -0.52 28.26 0.65
N ARG A 399 -0.50 27.05 1.26
CA ARG A 399 -0.31 26.88 2.70
C ARG A 399 0.59 25.69 2.97
N PRO A 400 1.66 25.82 3.78
CA PRO A 400 2.34 24.70 4.38
C PRO A 400 1.31 23.95 5.25
N GLY A 401 1.09 22.67 4.98
CA GLY A 401 0.14 21.86 5.76
C GLY A 401 -1.28 21.83 5.19
N SER A 402 -1.47 21.88 3.87
CA SER A 402 -2.76 21.56 3.28
C SER A 402 -2.94 20.05 3.25
N PRO A 403 -4.03 19.53 3.83
CA PRO A 403 -4.14 18.12 4.19
C PRO A 403 -4.56 17.28 2.99
N CYS A 404 -3.61 16.62 2.31
CA CYS A 404 -3.97 15.36 1.69
C CYS A 404 -4.36 14.32 2.75
N CYS A 405 -3.84 14.46 3.98
CA CYS A 405 -4.16 13.64 5.15
C CYS A 405 -3.98 14.40 6.48
N HIS A 406 -3.91 15.72 6.48
CA HIS A 406 -3.46 16.53 7.62
C HIS A 406 -4.55 16.94 8.61
N GLN A 407 -5.74 16.37 8.56
CA GLN A 407 -6.79 16.66 9.56
C GLN A 407 -7.22 15.44 10.35
N MET A 408 -6.27 14.73 10.93
CA MET A 408 -6.62 13.76 11.96
C MET A 408 -6.04 14.11 13.34
N ASN A 409 -5.32 15.20 13.47
CA ASN A 409 -4.88 15.75 14.74
C ASN A 409 -5.89 16.78 15.31
N SER A 410 -7.17 16.38 15.44
CA SER A 410 -8.02 17.05 16.42
C SER A 410 -7.67 16.52 17.80
N PRO A 411 -7.34 17.38 18.80
CA PRO A 411 -7.06 16.95 20.17
C PRO A 411 -8.22 16.27 20.90
N LYS A 412 -9.31 15.95 20.19
CA LYS A 412 -10.51 15.26 20.71
C LYS A 412 -10.65 13.79 20.27
N ARG A 413 -9.64 13.19 19.62
CA ARG A 413 -9.66 11.77 19.26
C ARG A 413 -8.94 10.92 20.31
N THR A 414 -9.50 10.89 21.48
CA THR A 414 -9.31 9.81 22.45
C THR A 414 -10.04 8.56 21.96
N LEU A 415 -9.55 7.38 22.38
CA LEU A 415 -10.35 6.15 22.35
C LEU A 415 -11.82 6.52 22.57
N ARG A 416 -12.65 6.41 21.54
CA ARG A 416 -14.05 6.83 21.65
C ARG A 416 -14.80 5.75 22.41
N ASP A 417 -15.39 6.15 23.53
CA ASP A 417 -16.44 5.38 24.17
C ASP A 417 -17.59 5.23 23.16
N THR A 418 -17.79 4.04 22.66
CA THR A 418 -18.94 3.76 21.80
C THR A 418 -20.05 3.25 22.70
N ILE A 419 -21.15 3.95 22.70
CA ILE A 419 -22.40 3.83 23.49
C ILE A 419 -22.87 2.41 23.70
#